data_8c9c066aac11570bdafb0384e6833100
#
_entry.id   8c9c066aac11570bdafb0384e6833100
#
_cell.length_a   1.000
_cell.length_b   1.000
_cell.length_c   1.000
_cell.angle_alpha   90.00
_cell.angle_beta   90.00
_cell.angle_gamma   90.00
#
_symmetry.space_group_name_H-M   'P 1'
#
loop_
_entity.id
_entity.type
_entity.pdbx_description
1 polymer ?
#
loop_
_entity_poly.entity_id
_entity_poly.type
_entity_poly.pdbx_seq_one_letter_code
_entity_poly.pdbx_strand_id
1 'polypeptide(L)'
;MKRVRFSLEAPNASKVLLVGDFTDWQARAKAMRKEKAGGRTFTATVNLPPGTYQYKFIVDGKWVDDPKATSHVANPFGSQNSLLTVRG
;
A
#
# COMPACT_ATOMS: atom_id res chain seq x y z
N MET A 1 -17.52 -7.65 1.24
CA MET A 1 -16.14 -7.12 1.28
C MET A 1 -15.13 -8.24 1.29
N LYS A 2 -14.02 -8.03 0.64
CA LYS A 2 -12.91 -8.99 0.69
C LYS A 2 -11.81 -8.47 1.59
N ARG A 3 -11.17 -9.38 2.29
CA ARG A 3 -9.97 -9.07 3.05
C ARG A 3 -8.78 -9.05 2.09
N VAL A 4 -8.15 -7.90 1.98
CA VAL A 4 -6.99 -7.70 1.09
C VAL A 4 -5.76 -7.49 1.93
N ARG A 5 -4.74 -8.29 1.68
CA ARG A 5 -3.46 -8.17 2.38
C ARG A 5 -2.46 -7.45 1.49
N PHE A 6 -1.93 -6.36 2.01
CA PHE A 6 -0.84 -5.63 1.37
C PHE A 6 0.47 -5.99 2.04
N SER A 7 1.52 -6.10 1.25
CA SER A 7 2.84 -6.40 1.78
C SER A 7 3.90 -5.63 1.02
N LEU A 8 4.95 -5.25 1.72
CA LEU A 8 6.09 -4.55 1.14
C LEU A 8 7.35 -4.98 1.85
N GLU A 9 8.34 -5.41 1.08
CA GLU A 9 9.64 -5.69 1.64
C GLU A 9 10.42 -4.39 1.79
N ALA A 10 10.78 -4.06 3.02
CA ALA A 10 11.48 -2.82 3.36
C ALA A 10 12.42 -3.08 4.53
N PRO A 11 13.55 -3.78 4.28
CA PRO A 11 14.40 -4.31 5.36
C PRO A 11 15.00 -3.26 6.27
N ASN A 12 15.19 -2.03 5.78
CA ASN A 12 15.81 -0.96 6.55
C ASN A 12 14.82 0.11 6.99
N ALA A 13 13.52 -0.12 6.79
CA ALA A 13 12.52 0.88 7.12
C ALA A 13 12.17 0.84 8.61
N SER A 14 11.97 2.01 9.19
CA SER A 14 11.46 2.16 10.55
C SER A 14 9.94 2.23 10.57
N LYS A 15 9.34 2.84 9.53
CA LYS A 15 7.91 3.07 9.47
C LYS A 15 7.43 2.94 8.03
N VAL A 16 6.39 2.15 7.84
CA VAL A 16 5.75 1.98 6.53
C VAL A 16 4.26 2.24 6.68
N LEU A 17 3.73 3.10 5.82
CA LEU A 17 2.30 3.43 5.77
C LEU A 17 1.72 2.98 4.44
N LEU A 18 0.47 2.52 4.48
CA LEU A 18 -0.31 2.23 3.30
C LEU A 18 -1.28 3.39 3.07
N VAL A 19 -1.27 3.95 1.88
CA VAL A 19 -2.16 5.05 1.49
C VAL A 19 -2.81 4.75 0.17
N GLY A 20 -4.03 5.25 -0.02
CA GLY A 20 -4.75 5.03 -1.27
C GLY A 20 -6.16 5.61 -1.21
N ASP A 21 -6.94 5.31 -2.24
CA ASP A 21 -8.33 5.76 -2.32
C ASP A 21 -9.15 5.37 -1.08
N PHE A 22 -8.85 4.22 -0.52
CA PHE A 22 -9.57 3.66 0.62
C PHE A 22 -9.10 4.21 1.97
N THR A 23 -8.06 5.02 2.01
CA THR A 23 -7.56 5.66 3.22
C THR A 23 -7.68 7.18 3.16
N ASP A 24 -8.33 7.70 2.13
CA ASP A 24 -8.30 9.14 1.85
C ASP A 24 -6.86 9.62 1.82
N TRP A 25 -6.02 8.83 1.20
CA TRP A 25 -4.58 9.01 1.06
C TRP A 25 -3.90 9.22 2.43
N GLN A 26 -3.23 10.34 2.64
CA GLN A 26 -2.51 10.56 3.90
C GLN A 26 -3.43 10.84 5.09
N ALA A 27 -4.67 11.26 4.85
CA ALA A 27 -5.57 11.65 5.93
C ALA A 27 -5.86 10.47 6.88
N ARG A 28 -5.93 9.26 6.33
CA ARG A 28 -6.20 8.04 7.11
C ARG A 28 -5.21 6.94 6.80
N ALA A 29 -3.96 7.31 6.58
CA ALA A 29 -2.92 6.35 6.26
C ALA A 29 -2.90 5.22 7.29
N LYS A 30 -2.78 3.99 6.78
CA LYS A 30 -2.76 2.81 7.64
C LYS A 30 -1.33 2.38 7.93
N ALA A 31 -0.97 2.32 9.20
CA ALA A 31 0.33 1.83 9.60
C ALA A 31 0.46 0.35 9.28
N MET A 32 1.55 -0.02 8.64
CA MET A 32 1.88 -1.42 8.38
C MET A 32 2.79 -1.95 9.46
N ARG A 33 2.73 -3.25 9.69
CA ARG A 33 3.51 -3.90 10.74
C ARG A 33 4.46 -4.90 10.13
N LYS A 34 5.62 -5.08 10.75
CA LYS A 34 6.50 -6.17 10.38
C LYS A 34 5.80 -7.50 10.62
N GLU A 35 5.90 -8.39 9.64
CA GLU A 35 5.29 -9.70 9.72
C GLU A 35 5.88 -10.53 10.86
N LYS A 36 7.19 -10.37 11.08
CA LYS A 36 7.92 -11.05 12.17
C LYS A 36 8.90 -10.08 12.79
N ALA A 37 9.18 -10.25 14.06
CA ALA A 37 10.26 -9.53 14.73
C ALA A 37 11.57 -9.80 13.99
N GLY A 38 12.30 -8.74 13.62
CA GLY A 38 13.51 -8.86 12.83
C GLY A 38 13.29 -9.19 11.36
N GLY A 39 12.03 -9.28 10.91
CA GLY A 39 11.70 -9.58 9.52
C GLY A 39 11.89 -8.37 8.61
N ARG A 40 11.74 -8.61 7.30
CA ARG A 40 11.93 -7.59 6.26
C ARG A 40 10.64 -7.13 5.64
N THR A 41 9.54 -7.84 5.89
CA THR A 41 8.28 -7.59 5.22
C THR A 41 7.30 -6.91 6.16
N PHE A 42 6.74 -5.79 5.69
CA PHE A 42 5.65 -5.11 6.37
C PHE A 42 4.33 -5.53 5.73
N THR A 43 3.30 -5.69 6.54
CA THR A 43 1.98 -6.10 6.07
C THR A 43 0.88 -5.26 6.68
N ALA A 44 -0.24 -5.18 5.96
CA ALA A 44 -1.49 -4.62 6.47
C ALA A 44 -2.64 -5.31 5.77
N THR A 45 -3.75 -5.48 6.50
CA THR A 45 -4.95 -6.09 5.96
C THR A 45 -6.08 -5.09 6.00
N VAL A 46 -6.79 -4.94 4.89
CA VAL A 46 -7.91 -4.01 4.75
C VAL A 46 -9.07 -4.75 4.10
N ASN A 47 -10.27 -4.53 4.60
CA ASN A 47 -11.50 -5.05 3.97
C ASN A 47 -11.98 -4.05 2.94
N LEU A 48 -12.11 -4.48 1.69
CA LEU A 48 -12.52 -3.60 0.59
C LEU A 48 -13.68 -4.20 -0.19
N PRO A 49 -14.68 -3.38 -0.53
CA PRO A 49 -15.71 -3.81 -1.47
C PRO A 49 -15.13 -4.00 -2.87
N PRO A 50 -15.83 -4.71 -3.75
CA PRO A 50 -15.36 -4.85 -5.13
C PRO A 50 -15.15 -3.50 -5.80
N GLY A 51 -14.09 -3.40 -6.58
CA GLY A 51 -13.74 -2.16 -7.29
C GLY A 51 -12.26 -2.09 -7.61
N THR A 52 -11.87 -1.02 -8.25
CA THR A 52 -10.48 -0.74 -8.57
C THR A 52 -9.99 0.41 -7.73
N TYR A 53 -8.84 0.23 -7.11
CA TYR A 53 -8.28 1.18 -6.16
C TYR A 53 -6.87 1.56 -6.55
N GLN A 54 -6.52 2.81 -6.30
CA GLN A 54 -5.14 3.29 -6.44
C GLN A 54 -4.51 3.35 -5.05
N TYR A 55 -3.26 2.97 -4.94
CA TYR A 55 -2.55 2.99 -3.66
C TYR A 55 -1.05 3.16 -3.85
N LYS A 56 -0.39 3.55 -2.76
CA LYS A 56 1.08 3.62 -2.66
C LYS A 56 1.49 3.30 -1.23
N PHE A 57 2.79 3.19 -1.02
CA PHE A 57 3.36 3.08 0.32
C PHE A 57 4.13 4.35 0.64
N ILE A 58 4.21 4.69 1.92
CA ILE A 58 5.12 5.73 2.41
C ILE A 58 6.11 5.04 3.33
N VAL A 59 7.38 5.02 2.93
CA VAL A 59 8.45 4.34 3.67
C VAL A 59 9.37 5.41 4.25
N ASP A 60 9.34 5.55 5.57
CA ASP A 60 10.12 6.57 6.29
C ASP A 60 9.96 7.96 5.67
N GLY A 61 8.71 8.30 5.32
CA GLY A 61 8.38 9.60 4.73
C GLY A 61 8.51 9.70 3.22
N LYS A 62 8.97 8.64 2.55
CA LYS A 62 9.13 8.63 1.09
C LYS A 62 8.03 7.82 0.43
N TRP A 63 7.46 8.35 -0.64
CA TRP A 63 6.44 7.67 -1.43
C TRP A 63 7.08 6.59 -2.29
N VAL A 64 6.56 5.38 -2.20
CA VAL A 64 7.12 4.22 -2.89
C VAL A 64 5.99 3.45 -3.55
N ASP A 65 6.18 3.08 -4.83
CA ASP A 65 5.25 2.21 -5.54
C ASP A 65 5.37 0.78 -5.02
N ASP A 66 4.31 0.01 -5.20
CA ASP A 66 4.37 -1.43 -4.92
C ASP A 66 5.13 -2.13 -6.06
N PRO A 67 6.31 -2.68 -5.78
CA PRO A 67 7.08 -3.36 -6.82
C PRO A 67 6.42 -4.64 -7.34
N LYS A 68 5.43 -5.17 -6.61
CA LYS A 68 4.70 -6.37 -7.01
C LYS A 68 3.43 -6.06 -7.81
N ALA A 69 3.05 -4.79 -7.92
CA ALA A 69 1.85 -4.43 -8.66
C ALA A 69 2.06 -4.69 -10.15
N THR A 70 1.06 -5.28 -10.78
CA THR A 70 1.10 -5.56 -12.22
C THR A 70 0.52 -4.44 -13.05
N SER A 71 -0.17 -3.50 -12.41
CA SER A 71 -0.82 -2.38 -13.09
C SER A 71 -0.51 -1.09 -12.35
N HIS A 72 -0.31 -0.03 -13.11
CA HIS A 72 -0.02 1.30 -12.59
C HIS A 72 -0.77 2.34 -13.38
N VAL A 73 -1.00 3.49 -12.78
CA VAL A 73 -1.59 4.65 -13.43
C VAL A 73 -0.77 5.88 -13.11
N ALA A 74 -0.55 6.73 -14.12
CA ALA A 74 0.17 7.98 -13.91
C ALA A 74 -0.61 8.88 -12.96
N ASN A 75 0.10 9.55 -12.06
CA ASN A 75 -0.50 10.53 -11.17
C ASN A 75 -0.06 11.96 -11.57
N PRO A 76 -0.75 13.01 -11.07
CA PRO A 76 -0.45 14.38 -11.48
C PRO A 76 0.89 14.92 -10.99
N PHE A 77 1.61 14.17 -10.17
CA PHE A 77 2.89 14.60 -9.60
C PHE A 77 4.10 14.03 -10.32
N GLY A 78 3.88 13.44 -11.51
CA GLY A 78 4.98 12.92 -12.33
C GLY A 78 5.46 11.53 -11.93
N SER A 79 4.72 10.83 -11.08
CA SER A 79 5.03 9.45 -10.73
C SER A 79 3.83 8.55 -11.06
N GLN A 80 3.75 7.38 -10.45
CA GLN A 80 2.67 6.42 -10.71
C GLN A 80 2.07 5.95 -9.39
N ASN A 81 0.78 5.63 -9.43
CA ASN A 81 0.13 4.90 -8.36
C ASN A 81 -0.06 3.44 -8.78
N SER A 82 -0.01 2.54 -7.83
CA SER A 82 -0.29 1.14 -8.08
C SER A 82 -1.79 0.92 -8.13
N LEU A 83 -2.24 -0.01 -8.97
CA LEU A 83 -3.65 -0.35 -9.11
C LEU A 83 -3.93 -1.72 -8.51
N LEU A 84 -5.05 -1.81 -7.81
CA LEU A 84 -5.56 -3.05 -7.26
C LEU A 84 -7.01 -3.22 -7.67
N THR A 85 -7.37 -4.40 -8.19
CA THR A 85 -8.75 -4.75 -8.49
C THR A 85 -9.23 -5.80 -7.50
N VAL A 86 -10.32 -5.49 -6.81
CA VAL A 86 -10.98 -6.41 -5.89
C VAL A 86 -12.24 -6.92 -6.58
N ARG A 87 -12.36 -8.23 -6.72
CA ARG A 87 -13.50 -8.87 -7.38
C ARG A 87 -14.43 -9.46 -6.34
N GLY A 88 -15.70 -9.30 -6.58
CA GLY A 88 -16.75 -9.78 -5.69
C GLY A 88 -16.96 -11.27 -5.61
#